data_7fcf7191d3fe76d60b29c7cc5282ed92
#
_entry.id   7fcf7191d3fe76d60b29c7cc5282ed92
#
_cell.length_a   1.000
_cell.length_b   1.000
_cell.length_c   1.000
_cell.angle_alpha   90.00
_cell.angle_beta   90.00
_cell.angle_gamma   90.00
#
_symmetry.space_group_name_H-M   'P 1'
#
loop_
_entity.id
_entity.type
_entity.pdbx_description
1 polymer ?
#
loop_
_entity_poly.entity_id
_entity_poly.type
_entity_poly.pdbx_seq_one_letter_code
_entity_poly.pdbx_strand_id
1 'polypeptide(L)'
;LTAAVGCLHGMFFIGSGRLYGTSGSFLRERALAGYDSIAFPGEDEDEFFRLDLYNTLDNLGMYWHVPNIQAFHSIVPNSIMEFYPYVGVKRDVSSKPEVNNYALRPLLSVKYLAVSQSEKDAENLMPGYTFSFSQFGYDFYENENYLPMGFGYTTGVRQSVLDTAPLSLRANVMLEAVGLSDEAMERNADILTELESIDYASLNASGMEEAVEERRQ
;
A
#
# COMPACT_ATOMS: atom_id res chain seq x y z
N LEU A 1 14.70 23.20 -49.52
CA LEU A 1 15.60 22.26 -48.82
C LEU A 1 15.11 22.04 -47.39
N THR A 2 14.89 23.07 -46.60
CA THR A 2 14.52 23.01 -45.17
C THR A 2 13.24 22.23 -44.90
N ALA A 3 12.19 22.44 -45.72
CA ALA A 3 10.92 21.72 -45.62
C ALA A 3 11.08 20.19 -45.87
N ALA A 4 11.90 19.82 -46.86
CA ALA A 4 12.15 18.41 -47.15
C ALA A 4 12.91 17.72 -46.02
N VAL A 5 13.91 18.41 -45.43
CA VAL A 5 14.66 17.88 -44.28
C VAL A 5 13.73 17.76 -43.07
N GLY A 6 12.85 18.74 -42.84
CA GLY A 6 11.86 18.67 -41.76
C GLY A 6 10.87 17.49 -41.89
N CYS A 7 10.40 17.23 -43.13
CA CYS A 7 9.53 16.09 -43.40
C CYS A 7 10.23 14.76 -43.21
N LEU A 8 11.48 14.61 -43.69
CA LEU A 8 12.28 13.38 -43.47
C LEU A 8 12.56 13.15 -42.00
N HIS A 9 12.90 14.19 -41.23
CA HIS A 9 13.13 14.10 -39.81
C HIS A 9 11.85 13.70 -39.06
N GLY A 10 10.71 14.32 -39.39
CA GLY A 10 9.41 13.95 -38.81
C GLY A 10 9.02 12.50 -39.13
N MET A 11 9.21 12.04 -40.38
CA MET A 11 8.96 10.64 -40.75
C MET A 11 9.87 9.67 -39.99
N PHE A 12 11.13 10.02 -39.79
CA PHE A 12 12.05 9.20 -39.02
C PHE A 12 11.58 9.07 -37.57
N PHE A 13 11.21 10.17 -36.91
CA PHE A 13 10.72 10.11 -35.52
C PHE A 13 9.40 9.35 -35.40
N ILE A 14 8.46 9.54 -36.29
CA ILE A 14 7.18 8.80 -36.31
C ILE A 14 7.45 7.30 -36.55
N GLY A 15 8.32 6.98 -37.51
CA GLY A 15 8.70 5.60 -37.84
C GLY A 15 9.41 4.92 -36.66
N SER A 16 10.38 5.60 -36.05
CA SER A 16 11.08 5.11 -34.86
C SER A 16 10.14 4.91 -33.68
N GLY A 17 9.29 5.91 -33.39
CA GLY A 17 8.29 5.81 -32.33
C GLY A 17 7.32 4.65 -32.54
N ARG A 18 6.98 4.31 -33.77
CA ARG A 18 6.11 3.17 -34.11
C ARG A 18 6.80 1.83 -33.96
N LEU A 19 8.11 1.76 -34.23
CA LEU A 19 8.92 0.54 -34.12
C LEU A 19 9.35 0.23 -32.69
N TYR A 20 9.66 1.27 -31.91
CA TYR A 20 10.21 1.13 -30.55
C TYR A 20 9.23 1.55 -29.45
N GLY A 21 8.10 2.16 -29.80
CA GLY A 21 7.08 2.55 -28.85
C GLY A 21 6.26 1.36 -28.35
N THR A 22 5.85 1.43 -27.09
CA THR A 22 4.92 0.44 -26.51
C THR A 22 3.59 0.49 -27.25
N SER A 23 3.06 -0.67 -27.60
CA SER A 23 1.75 -0.79 -28.24
C SER A 23 0.63 -0.16 -27.39
N GLY A 24 -0.29 0.57 -28.00
CA GLY A 24 -1.47 1.09 -27.29
C GLY A 24 -2.40 -0.01 -26.74
N SER A 25 -2.24 -1.27 -27.17
CA SER A 25 -2.92 -2.42 -26.58
C SER A 25 -2.49 -2.66 -25.14
N PHE A 26 -1.20 -2.47 -24.82
CA PHE A 26 -0.70 -2.58 -23.46
C PHE A 26 -1.45 -1.67 -22.47
N LEU A 27 -1.68 -0.42 -22.82
CA LEU A 27 -2.44 0.50 -21.98
C LEU A 27 -3.90 0.07 -21.85
N ARG A 28 -4.53 -0.39 -22.94
CA ARG A 28 -5.93 -0.85 -22.92
C ARG A 28 -6.10 -2.13 -22.12
N GLU A 29 -5.21 -3.07 -22.27
CA GLU A 29 -5.30 -4.38 -21.63
C GLU A 29 -4.91 -4.35 -20.15
N ARG A 30 -4.02 -3.43 -19.77
CA ARG A 30 -3.51 -3.38 -18.39
C ARG A 30 -3.99 -2.17 -17.58
N ALA A 31 -4.00 -0.97 -18.13
CA ALA A 31 -4.34 0.23 -17.39
C ALA A 31 -5.81 0.60 -17.49
N LEU A 32 -6.41 0.45 -18.70
CA LEU A 32 -7.81 0.81 -18.92
C LEU A 32 -8.76 -0.37 -18.74
N ALA A 33 -8.24 -1.60 -18.64
CA ALA A 33 -9.05 -2.74 -18.25
C ALA A 33 -9.60 -2.51 -16.83
N GLY A 34 -10.91 -2.55 -16.69
CA GLY A 34 -11.56 -2.27 -15.40
C GLY A 34 -11.83 -0.80 -15.07
N TYR A 35 -11.46 0.15 -15.95
CA TYR A 35 -11.83 1.54 -15.77
C TYR A 35 -13.35 1.69 -15.57
N ASP A 36 -13.77 2.37 -14.49
CA ASP A 36 -15.17 2.54 -14.06
C ASP A 36 -16.01 1.24 -13.94
N SER A 37 -15.39 0.07 -14.01
CA SER A 37 -16.11 -1.21 -14.04
C SER A 37 -15.63 -2.20 -13.00
N ILE A 38 -14.59 -1.86 -12.24
CA ILE A 38 -14.10 -2.73 -11.17
C ILE A 38 -15.14 -2.80 -10.05
N ALA A 39 -15.41 -4.00 -9.58
CA ALA A 39 -16.37 -4.22 -8.50
C ALA A 39 -15.76 -5.18 -7.47
N PHE A 40 -16.10 -4.97 -6.21
CA PHE A 40 -15.67 -5.80 -5.10
C PHE A 40 -16.89 -6.59 -4.59
N PRO A 41 -16.97 -7.90 -4.89
CA PRO A 41 -18.13 -8.70 -4.52
C PRO A 41 -18.32 -8.76 -3.00
N GLY A 42 -19.53 -8.42 -2.54
CA GLY A 42 -19.88 -8.51 -1.12
C GLY A 42 -19.51 -7.27 -0.29
N GLU A 43 -18.91 -6.26 -0.89
CA GLU A 43 -18.63 -5.00 -0.21
C GLU A 43 -19.82 -4.05 -0.24
N ASP A 44 -20.00 -3.31 0.85
CA ASP A 44 -20.92 -2.18 0.89
C ASP A 44 -20.31 -0.99 0.13
N GLU A 45 -21.13 -0.25 -0.62
CA GLU A 45 -20.67 0.92 -1.38
C GLU A 45 -20.07 2.03 -0.48
N ASP A 46 -20.48 2.07 0.80
CA ASP A 46 -20.02 3.05 1.78
C ASP A 46 -18.79 2.57 2.57
N GLU A 47 -18.34 1.33 2.42
CA GLU A 47 -17.17 0.82 3.15
C GLU A 47 -15.87 1.36 2.56
N PHE A 48 -15.10 2.08 3.39
CA PHE A 48 -13.80 2.57 3.00
C PHE A 48 -12.71 1.54 3.21
N PHE A 49 -12.02 1.18 2.15
CA PHE A 49 -10.80 0.37 2.19
C PHE A 49 -9.78 0.83 1.15
N ARG A 50 -8.55 0.34 1.25
CA ARG A 50 -7.49 0.57 0.26
C ARG A 50 -7.07 -0.73 -0.41
N LEU A 51 -6.53 -0.57 -1.61
CA LEU A 51 -5.82 -1.64 -2.33
C LEU A 51 -4.31 -1.57 -2.09
N ASP A 52 -3.66 -2.72 -2.13
CA ASP A 52 -2.27 -2.84 -2.51
C ASP A 52 -2.18 -3.38 -3.94
N LEU A 53 -1.28 -2.82 -4.74
CA LEU A 53 -1.16 -3.12 -6.16
C LEU A 53 0.24 -3.68 -6.42
N TYR A 54 0.37 -5.00 -6.37
CA TYR A 54 1.67 -5.65 -6.51
C TYR A 54 2.07 -5.82 -7.98
N ASN A 55 3.29 -5.35 -8.33
CA ASN A 55 3.87 -5.44 -9.69
C ASN A 55 2.92 -4.98 -10.81
N THR A 56 2.17 -3.91 -10.56
CA THR A 56 1.24 -3.32 -11.49
C THR A 56 1.79 -2.03 -12.09
N LEU A 57 1.00 -1.40 -12.96
CA LEU A 57 1.28 -0.06 -13.46
C LEU A 57 1.16 0.98 -12.35
N ASP A 58 2.05 1.95 -12.36
CA ASP A 58 1.96 3.10 -11.46
C ASP A 58 0.60 3.79 -11.63
N ASN A 59 0.02 4.19 -10.50
CA ASN A 59 -1.27 4.87 -10.42
C ASN A 59 -2.49 4.08 -10.96
N LEU A 60 -2.40 2.75 -11.08
CA LEU A 60 -3.52 1.93 -11.54
C LEU A 60 -4.79 2.14 -10.71
N GLY A 61 -4.67 2.27 -9.38
CA GLY A 61 -5.79 2.57 -8.49
C GLY A 61 -6.53 3.87 -8.84
N MET A 62 -5.84 4.87 -9.40
CA MET A 62 -6.49 6.11 -9.87
C MET A 62 -7.40 5.85 -11.09
N TYR A 63 -7.01 4.94 -11.98
CA TYR A 63 -7.85 4.54 -13.12
C TYR A 63 -9.05 3.71 -12.69
N TRP A 64 -8.91 2.95 -11.62
CA TRP A 64 -9.99 2.15 -11.03
C TRP A 64 -10.86 2.93 -10.05
N HIS A 65 -10.52 4.19 -9.77
CA HIS A 65 -11.19 5.02 -8.77
C HIS A 65 -11.21 4.41 -7.35
N VAL A 66 -10.21 3.59 -7.02
CA VAL A 66 -10.07 2.94 -5.73
C VAL A 66 -8.86 3.47 -4.99
N PRO A 67 -8.99 3.85 -3.71
CA PRO A 67 -7.85 4.24 -2.87
C PRO A 67 -6.80 3.14 -2.81
N ASN A 68 -5.52 3.51 -2.85
CA ASN A 68 -4.42 2.55 -2.76
C ASN A 68 -3.25 3.12 -1.96
N ILE A 69 -2.33 2.25 -1.52
CA ILE A 69 -1.16 2.62 -0.72
C ILE A 69 0.09 2.91 -1.56
N GLN A 70 0.02 2.76 -2.87
CA GLN A 70 1.12 3.02 -3.79
C GLN A 70 0.80 4.26 -4.63
N ALA A 71 1.81 5.06 -4.91
CA ALA A 71 1.62 6.27 -5.68
C ALA A 71 2.87 6.66 -6.47
N PHE A 72 2.66 7.14 -7.66
CA PHE A 72 3.68 7.81 -8.46
C PHE A 72 3.21 9.23 -8.76
N HIS A 73 3.64 10.19 -7.94
CA HIS A 73 3.35 11.61 -8.17
C HIS A 73 4.36 12.53 -7.50
N SER A 74 4.55 13.71 -8.10
CA SER A 74 5.56 14.68 -7.67
C SER A 74 5.09 15.54 -6.50
N ILE A 75 3.78 15.77 -6.36
CA ILE A 75 3.18 16.59 -5.29
C ILE A 75 2.49 15.65 -4.32
N VAL A 76 2.97 15.62 -3.08
CA VAL A 76 2.53 14.69 -2.05
C VAL A 76 2.25 15.44 -0.76
N PRO A 77 1.21 15.09 0.00
CA PRO A 77 0.97 15.62 1.34
C PRO A 77 2.17 15.41 2.26
N ASN A 78 2.48 16.40 3.09
CA ASN A 78 3.63 16.33 4.01
C ASN A 78 3.57 15.13 4.95
N SER A 79 2.37 14.78 5.42
CA SER A 79 2.15 13.59 6.27
C SER A 79 2.65 12.29 5.65
N ILE A 80 2.46 12.09 4.34
CA ILE A 80 2.99 10.92 3.64
C ILE A 80 4.51 11.00 3.49
N MET A 81 5.05 12.21 3.27
CA MET A 81 6.48 12.45 3.16
C MET A 81 7.23 12.15 4.46
N GLU A 82 6.57 12.28 5.61
CA GLU A 82 7.12 11.97 6.93
C GLU A 82 6.85 10.50 7.31
N PHE A 83 5.62 10.03 7.14
CA PHE A 83 5.18 8.71 7.60
C PHE A 83 5.87 7.56 6.86
N TYR A 84 5.93 7.60 5.52
CA TYR A 84 6.50 6.48 4.75
C TYR A 84 7.98 6.22 5.07
N PRO A 85 8.88 7.20 5.08
CA PRO A 85 10.25 6.99 5.53
C PRO A 85 10.33 6.51 6.98
N TYR A 86 9.43 6.99 7.83
CA TYR A 86 9.37 6.61 9.24
C TYR A 86 9.09 5.12 9.44
N VAL A 87 8.28 4.51 8.58
CA VAL A 87 7.97 3.07 8.60
C VAL A 87 8.79 2.26 7.58
N GLY A 88 9.92 2.79 7.11
CA GLY A 88 10.86 2.08 6.25
C GLY A 88 10.46 2.00 4.77
N VAL A 89 9.43 2.73 4.34
CA VAL A 89 9.07 2.82 2.92
C VAL A 89 9.87 3.94 2.26
N LYS A 90 10.69 3.59 1.26
CA LYS A 90 11.42 4.60 0.50
C LYS A 90 10.44 5.55 -0.17
N ARG A 91 10.59 6.85 0.11
CA ARG A 91 9.78 7.89 -0.52
C ARG A 91 10.61 8.71 -1.50
N ASP A 92 10.27 8.58 -2.78
CA ASP A 92 10.69 9.45 -3.87
C ASP A 92 9.47 9.77 -4.76
N VAL A 93 9.59 9.90 -6.06
CA VAL A 93 8.45 10.09 -6.97
C VAL A 93 7.52 8.86 -7.03
N SER A 94 8.05 7.68 -6.68
CA SER A 94 7.29 6.44 -6.55
C SER A 94 7.42 5.92 -5.11
N SER A 95 6.31 5.56 -4.50
CA SER A 95 6.27 4.96 -3.17
C SER A 95 5.61 3.60 -3.26
N LYS A 96 6.37 2.57 -2.87
CA LYS A 96 5.94 1.16 -2.93
C LYS A 96 6.35 0.48 -1.63
N PRO A 97 5.42 0.19 -0.70
CA PRO A 97 5.74 -0.61 0.48
C PRO A 97 6.27 -1.99 0.09
N GLU A 98 7.38 -2.38 0.70
CA GLU A 98 7.98 -3.71 0.50
C GLU A 98 7.05 -4.82 1.01
N VAL A 99 7.13 -6.02 0.43
CA VAL A 99 6.31 -7.18 0.82
C VAL A 99 6.55 -7.59 2.27
N ASN A 100 7.80 -7.51 2.73
CA ASN A 100 8.19 -7.85 4.10
C ASN A 100 7.67 -6.85 5.16
N ASN A 101 7.21 -5.66 4.76
CA ASN A 101 6.54 -4.71 5.64
C ASN A 101 5.02 -4.98 5.66
N TYR A 102 4.63 -6.24 5.88
CA TYR A 102 3.24 -6.69 5.79
C TYR A 102 2.32 -6.04 6.84
N ALA A 103 2.83 -5.75 8.04
CA ALA A 103 2.07 -5.08 9.11
C ALA A 103 1.58 -3.67 8.74
N LEU A 104 2.19 -3.05 7.74
CA LEU A 104 1.73 -1.76 7.23
C LEU A 104 0.34 -1.85 6.56
N ARG A 105 -0.06 -3.02 6.05
CA ARG A 105 -1.32 -3.21 5.33
C ARG A 105 -2.54 -3.06 6.23
N PRO A 106 -2.68 -3.80 7.34
CA PRO A 106 -3.78 -3.55 8.29
C PRO A 106 -3.76 -2.13 8.85
N LEU A 107 -2.58 -1.59 9.20
CA LEU A 107 -2.44 -0.21 9.70
C LEU A 107 -2.97 0.85 8.72
N LEU A 108 -2.89 0.60 7.42
CA LEU A 108 -3.39 1.48 6.37
C LEU A 108 -4.75 1.06 5.80
N SER A 109 -5.49 0.19 6.46
CA SER A 109 -6.80 -0.30 6.02
C SER A 109 -6.77 -0.90 4.60
N VAL A 110 -5.77 -1.72 4.31
CA VAL A 110 -5.67 -2.45 3.03
C VAL A 110 -6.48 -3.73 3.14
N LYS A 111 -7.56 -3.80 2.39
CA LYS A 111 -8.46 -4.97 2.35
C LYS A 111 -8.09 -5.95 1.24
N TYR A 112 -7.69 -5.45 0.08
CA TYR A 112 -7.34 -6.30 -1.06
C TYR A 112 -5.96 -6.03 -1.61
N LEU A 113 -5.30 -7.10 -2.04
CA LEU A 113 -4.08 -7.09 -2.84
C LEU A 113 -4.45 -7.50 -4.26
N ALA A 114 -4.14 -6.67 -5.25
CA ALA A 114 -4.33 -6.99 -6.66
C ALA A 114 -2.99 -7.37 -7.31
N VAL A 115 -2.94 -8.54 -7.92
CA VAL A 115 -1.77 -9.10 -8.60
C VAL A 115 -2.10 -9.36 -10.05
N SER A 116 -1.23 -8.94 -10.97
CA SER A 116 -1.42 -9.24 -12.39
C SER A 116 -1.29 -10.75 -12.65
N GLN A 117 -2.25 -11.35 -13.35
CA GLN A 117 -2.21 -12.76 -13.76
C GLN A 117 -0.99 -13.13 -14.63
N SER A 118 -0.28 -12.13 -15.14
CA SER A 118 1.00 -12.35 -15.83
C SER A 118 2.19 -12.58 -14.88
N GLU A 119 2.03 -12.31 -13.58
CA GLU A 119 3.05 -12.51 -12.55
C GLU A 119 2.92 -13.91 -11.96
N LYS A 120 3.97 -14.71 -12.09
CA LYS A 120 3.95 -16.14 -11.70
C LYS A 120 4.22 -16.40 -10.22
N ASP A 121 4.73 -15.40 -9.49
CA ASP A 121 5.20 -15.56 -8.11
C ASP A 121 4.19 -15.04 -7.06
N ALA A 122 2.92 -14.96 -7.43
CA ALA A 122 1.86 -14.40 -6.57
C ALA A 122 1.55 -15.25 -5.31
N GLU A 123 1.87 -16.54 -5.34
CA GLU A 123 1.45 -17.50 -4.30
C GLU A 123 2.16 -17.33 -2.94
N ASN A 124 3.20 -16.48 -2.85
CA ASN A 124 3.99 -16.29 -1.63
C ASN A 124 4.10 -14.81 -1.21
N LEU A 125 3.06 -14.03 -1.43
CA LEU A 125 3.20 -12.59 -1.29
C LEU A 125 3.28 -12.10 0.15
N MET A 126 2.31 -12.39 0.97
CA MET A 126 2.26 -11.89 2.37
C MET A 126 1.42 -12.81 3.25
N PRO A 127 1.71 -12.87 4.57
CA PRO A 127 0.86 -13.58 5.53
C PRO A 127 -0.56 -13.03 5.55
N GLY A 128 -1.56 -13.91 5.73
CA GLY A 128 -2.95 -13.54 5.92
C GLY A 128 -3.68 -13.06 4.66
N TYR A 129 -3.18 -13.38 3.46
CA TYR A 129 -3.88 -13.13 2.20
C TYR A 129 -4.42 -14.40 1.59
N THR A 130 -5.72 -14.42 1.29
CA THR A 130 -6.41 -15.53 0.62
C THR A 130 -7.01 -15.07 -0.70
N PHE A 131 -6.99 -15.95 -1.71
CA PHE A 131 -7.60 -15.65 -3.01
C PHE A 131 -9.11 -15.40 -2.84
N SER A 132 -9.60 -14.30 -3.41
CA SER A 132 -11.00 -13.90 -3.34
C SER A 132 -11.68 -13.99 -4.73
N PHE A 133 -11.21 -13.23 -5.71
CA PHE A 133 -11.79 -13.22 -7.05
C PHE A 133 -10.79 -12.77 -8.11
N SER A 134 -11.16 -12.92 -9.39
CA SER A 134 -10.38 -12.42 -10.53
C SER A 134 -11.20 -11.47 -11.39
N GLN A 135 -10.60 -10.35 -11.80
CA GLN A 135 -11.23 -9.37 -12.67
C GLN A 135 -10.19 -8.67 -13.56
N PHE A 136 -10.51 -8.45 -14.82
CA PHE A 136 -9.70 -7.67 -15.77
C PHE A 136 -8.22 -8.08 -15.87
N GLY A 137 -7.91 -9.39 -15.72
CA GLY A 137 -6.54 -9.91 -15.80
C GLY A 137 -5.75 -9.73 -14.50
N TYR A 138 -6.41 -9.45 -13.39
CA TYR A 138 -5.85 -9.39 -12.04
C TYR A 138 -6.55 -10.40 -11.14
N ASP A 139 -5.76 -10.99 -10.25
CA ASP A 139 -6.24 -11.79 -9.14
C ASP A 139 -6.24 -10.93 -7.88
N PHE A 140 -7.35 -10.95 -7.16
CA PHE A 140 -7.55 -10.21 -5.93
C PHE A 140 -7.50 -11.18 -4.76
N TYR A 141 -6.63 -10.83 -3.80
CA TYR A 141 -6.47 -11.57 -2.55
C TYR A 141 -6.99 -10.71 -1.41
N GLU A 142 -7.86 -11.26 -0.59
CA GLU A 142 -8.41 -10.59 0.58
C GLU A 142 -7.45 -10.70 1.75
N ASN A 143 -7.28 -9.62 2.49
CA ASN A 143 -6.47 -9.54 3.69
C ASN A 143 -7.28 -9.96 4.91
N GLU A 144 -7.05 -11.15 5.45
CA GLU A 144 -7.68 -11.64 6.68
C GLU A 144 -7.35 -10.74 7.89
N ASN A 145 -6.26 -9.99 7.83
CA ASN A 145 -5.82 -9.03 8.84
C ASN A 145 -6.28 -7.59 8.56
N TYR A 146 -7.29 -7.39 7.72
CA TYR A 146 -7.84 -6.07 7.43
C TYR A 146 -8.39 -5.41 8.71
N LEU A 147 -8.02 -4.15 8.91
CA LEU A 147 -8.64 -3.26 9.91
C LEU A 147 -9.38 -2.13 9.18
N PRO A 148 -10.62 -1.80 9.59
CA PRO A 148 -11.35 -0.68 9.03
C PRO A 148 -10.64 0.64 9.35
N MET A 149 -10.95 1.68 8.61
CA MET A 149 -10.46 3.02 8.94
C MET A 149 -11.07 3.50 10.27
N GLY A 150 -10.21 3.73 11.25
CA GLY A 150 -10.64 4.15 12.59
C GLY A 150 -10.85 2.96 13.54
N PHE A 151 -9.76 2.49 14.11
CA PHE A 151 -9.72 1.51 15.22
C PHE A 151 -9.12 2.18 16.47
N GLY A 152 -9.38 1.62 17.65
CA GLY A 152 -8.93 2.15 18.93
C GLY A 152 -7.69 1.46 19.46
N TYR A 153 -7.03 2.11 20.41
CA TYR A 153 -5.91 1.55 21.17
C TYR A 153 -6.19 1.59 22.66
N THR A 154 -5.81 0.53 23.34
CA THR A 154 -5.73 0.45 24.81
C THR A 154 -4.30 0.60 25.30
N THR A 155 -3.31 0.51 24.39
CA THR A 155 -1.88 0.57 24.68
C THR A 155 -1.25 1.75 23.94
N GLY A 156 -0.40 2.50 24.64
CA GLY A 156 0.40 3.59 24.10
C GLY A 156 1.89 3.29 24.22
N VAL A 157 2.70 3.79 23.31
CA VAL A 157 4.16 3.72 23.35
C VAL A 157 4.75 5.12 23.20
N ARG A 158 5.74 5.47 24.03
CA ARG A 158 6.45 6.74 23.88
C ARG A 158 7.21 6.77 22.56
N GLN A 159 7.19 7.94 21.92
CA GLN A 159 7.92 8.15 20.66
C GLN A 159 9.38 7.75 20.78
N SER A 160 10.03 8.05 21.90
CA SER A 160 11.43 7.69 22.16
C SER A 160 11.68 6.18 22.20
N VAL A 161 10.71 5.38 22.66
CA VAL A 161 10.77 3.91 22.64
C VAL A 161 10.51 3.40 21.22
N LEU A 162 9.47 3.90 20.53
CA LEU A 162 9.15 3.53 19.17
C LEU A 162 10.30 3.82 18.20
N ASP A 163 11.04 4.91 18.40
CA ASP A 163 12.20 5.29 17.58
C ASP A 163 13.39 4.32 17.71
N THR A 164 13.44 3.50 18.77
CA THR A 164 14.45 2.44 18.89
C THR A 164 14.20 1.26 17.96
N ALA A 165 12.95 1.09 17.49
CA ALA A 165 12.61 0.01 16.57
C ALA A 165 13.24 0.21 15.19
N PRO A 166 13.75 -0.88 14.56
CA PRO A 166 14.13 -0.85 13.16
C PRO A 166 12.97 -0.35 12.28
N LEU A 167 13.27 0.47 11.27
CA LEU A 167 12.25 1.08 10.41
C LEU A 167 11.24 0.07 9.84
N SER A 168 11.70 -1.12 9.44
CA SER A 168 10.89 -2.19 8.89
C SER A 168 9.93 -2.84 9.90
N LEU A 169 10.15 -2.66 11.20
CA LEU A 169 9.33 -3.24 12.28
C LEU A 169 8.44 -2.21 12.98
N ARG A 170 8.59 -0.92 12.68
CA ARG A 170 7.78 0.13 13.31
C ARG A 170 6.29 -0.04 13.05
N ALA A 171 5.90 -0.51 11.86
CA ALA A 171 4.51 -0.78 11.55
C ALA A 171 3.92 -1.89 12.45
N ASN A 172 4.70 -2.91 12.81
CA ASN A 172 4.28 -3.95 13.76
C ASN A 172 4.04 -3.34 15.15
N VAL A 173 4.99 -2.56 15.67
CA VAL A 173 4.83 -1.87 16.97
C VAL A 173 3.61 -0.94 16.95
N MET A 174 3.37 -0.23 15.84
CA MET A 174 2.22 0.66 15.68
C MET A 174 0.89 -0.07 15.57
N LEU A 175 0.86 -1.36 15.29
CA LEU A 175 -0.35 -2.18 15.45
C LEU A 175 -0.61 -2.54 16.91
N GLU A 176 0.43 -2.75 17.72
CA GLU A 176 0.30 -3.09 19.14
C GLU A 176 0.01 -1.86 20.01
N ALA A 177 0.58 -0.70 19.67
CA ALA A 177 0.48 0.49 20.50
C ALA A 177 0.48 1.78 19.68
N VAL A 178 -0.29 2.78 20.10
CA VAL A 178 -0.26 4.11 19.49
C VAL A 178 1.00 4.87 19.92
N GLY A 179 1.77 5.39 18.95
CA GLY A 179 2.95 6.21 19.23
C GLY A 179 2.55 7.61 19.71
N LEU A 180 3.02 8.02 20.90
CA LEU A 180 2.67 9.29 21.53
C LEU A 180 3.91 10.04 22.01
N SER A 181 3.84 11.38 22.01
CA SER A 181 4.81 12.20 22.74
C SER A 181 4.70 11.96 24.26
N ASP A 182 5.76 12.29 25.01
CA ASP A 182 5.75 12.14 26.47
C ASP A 182 4.57 12.87 27.12
N GLU A 183 4.30 14.10 26.70
CA GLU A 183 3.17 14.90 27.18
C GLU A 183 1.80 14.28 26.83
N ALA A 184 1.68 13.66 25.65
CA ALA A 184 0.45 12.99 25.26
C ALA A 184 0.28 11.67 26.02
N MET A 185 1.36 10.96 26.29
CA MET A 185 1.33 9.75 27.12
C MET A 185 0.89 10.04 28.56
N GLU A 186 1.46 11.08 29.19
CA GLU A 186 1.05 11.52 30.52
C GLU A 186 -0.42 11.96 30.60
N ARG A 187 -0.92 12.66 29.58
CA ARG A 187 -2.33 13.09 29.55
C ARG A 187 -3.34 11.95 29.40
N ASN A 188 -2.91 10.81 28.87
CA ASN A 188 -3.78 9.66 28.63
C ASN A 188 -3.42 8.45 29.51
N ALA A 189 -2.63 8.63 30.57
CA ALA A 189 -2.17 7.56 31.44
C ALA A 189 -3.30 6.87 32.23
N ASP A 190 -4.48 7.45 32.29
CA ASP A 190 -5.68 6.87 32.92
C ASP A 190 -6.46 5.93 31.99
N ILE A 191 -6.23 6.03 30.67
CA ILE A 191 -6.94 5.24 29.65
C ILE A 191 -6.04 4.33 28.82
N LEU A 192 -4.72 4.59 28.79
CA LEU A 192 -3.76 3.79 28.02
C LEU A 192 -2.77 3.08 28.95
N THR A 193 -2.53 1.81 28.68
CA THR A 193 -1.41 1.10 29.28
C THR A 193 -0.12 1.45 28.52
N GLU A 194 0.94 1.83 29.26
CA GLU A 194 2.21 2.16 28.63
C GLU A 194 3.01 0.91 28.25
N LEU A 195 3.44 0.80 27.00
CA LEU A 195 4.42 -0.16 26.53
C LEU A 195 5.83 0.40 26.80
N GLU A 196 6.46 -0.07 27.90
CA GLU A 196 7.76 0.43 28.33
C GLU A 196 8.93 -0.06 27.46
N SER A 197 8.78 -1.23 26.82
CA SER A 197 9.80 -1.84 25.97
C SER A 197 9.19 -2.70 24.88
N ILE A 198 9.88 -2.78 23.73
CA ILE A 198 9.43 -3.54 22.56
C ILE A 198 9.94 -4.99 22.69
N ASP A 199 9.04 -5.96 22.62
CA ASP A 199 9.39 -7.36 22.44
C ASP A 199 9.58 -7.66 20.94
N TYR A 200 10.82 -7.64 20.48
CA TYR A 200 11.14 -7.92 19.07
C TYR A 200 10.83 -9.37 18.65
N ALA A 201 10.63 -10.29 19.59
CA ALA A 201 10.30 -11.68 19.26
C ALA A 201 8.82 -11.83 18.82
N SER A 202 7.94 -10.95 19.31
CA SER A 202 6.53 -10.90 18.92
C SER A 202 6.31 -10.20 17.58
N LEU A 203 7.25 -9.40 17.08
CA LEU A 203 7.10 -8.62 15.84
C LEU A 203 7.25 -9.48 14.58
N ASN A 204 6.39 -10.46 14.42
CA ASN A 204 6.32 -11.41 13.31
C ASN A 204 4.87 -11.55 12.81
N ALA A 205 4.61 -12.47 11.88
CA ALA A 205 3.28 -12.64 11.29
C ALA A 205 2.22 -13.01 12.34
N SER A 206 2.53 -13.93 13.25
CA SER A 206 1.58 -14.35 14.29
C SER A 206 1.30 -13.23 15.30
N GLY A 207 2.30 -12.45 15.69
CA GLY A 207 2.10 -11.29 16.55
C GLY A 207 1.31 -10.18 15.87
N MET A 208 1.46 -10.01 14.54
CA MET A 208 0.60 -9.11 13.77
C MET A 208 -0.86 -9.57 13.80
N GLU A 209 -1.13 -10.87 13.59
CA GLU A 209 -2.49 -11.44 13.64
C GLU A 209 -3.13 -11.22 15.01
N GLU A 210 -2.38 -11.43 16.10
CA GLU A 210 -2.83 -11.19 17.47
C GLU A 210 -3.14 -9.71 17.71
N ALA A 211 -2.26 -8.81 17.30
CA ALA A 211 -2.48 -7.36 17.41
C ALA A 211 -3.69 -6.89 16.61
N VAL A 212 -3.92 -7.43 15.42
CA VAL A 212 -5.10 -7.11 14.60
C VAL A 212 -6.38 -7.58 15.28
N GLU A 213 -6.40 -8.79 15.83
CA GLU A 213 -7.58 -9.31 16.53
C GLU A 213 -7.92 -8.46 17.77
N GLU A 214 -6.92 -7.99 18.51
CA GLU A 214 -7.12 -7.06 19.62
C GLU A 214 -7.74 -5.73 19.17
N ARG A 215 -7.37 -5.22 17.98
CA ARG A 215 -7.94 -3.96 17.43
C ARG A 215 -9.38 -4.11 16.92
N ARG A 216 -9.84 -5.32 16.66
CA ARG A 216 -11.23 -5.60 16.23
C ARG A 216 -12.23 -5.68 17.37
N GLN A 217 -11.77 -5.84 18.61
CA GLN A 217 -12.59 -5.92 19.83
C GLN A 217 -12.96 -4.52 20.35
#